data_0788070b530b91484ed469d89488bda4
#
_entry.id   0788070b530b91484ed469d89488bda4
#
_cell.length_a   1.000
_cell.length_b   1.000
_cell.length_c   1.000
_cell.angle_alpha   90.00
_cell.angle_beta   90.00
_cell.angle_gamma   90.00
#
_symmetry.space_group_name_H-M   'P 1'
#
loop_
_entity.id
_entity.type
_entity.pdbx_description
1 polymer ?
#
loop_
_entity_poly.entity_id
_entity_poly.type
_entity_poly.pdbx_seq_one_letter_code
_entity_poly.pdbx_strand_id
1 'polypeptide(L)'
;MTKFNLNWVYAFVLTLACLFLVQQGLTYKRTIKSINIVHQEIKATKAKSSQYSVQAKQLDKVKTADIRDTQNIEKIGNTFLKEMFAILPKLNKSDAKGSVATDDVVSAFLGATFGGDVDEGVPTFHLESNDIVYSKAADGSGLGFGTVKYQLGKEETSTTLLMHIENGKITELQTGAVKDTSGRK
;
A
#
# COMPACT_ATOMS: atom_id res chain seq x y z
N MET A 1 -3.28 -86.61 -39.89
CA MET A 1 -4.14 -85.44 -39.88
C MET A 1 -4.40 -85.01 -38.44
N THR A 2 -3.68 -83.99 -37.95
CA THR A 2 -3.81 -83.49 -36.58
C THR A 2 -5.15 -82.79 -36.48
N LYS A 3 -6.06 -83.25 -35.65
CA LYS A 3 -7.31 -82.59 -35.31
C LYS A 3 -6.96 -81.27 -34.63
N PHE A 4 -7.01 -80.16 -35.37
CA PHE A 4 -6.81 -78.84 -34.82
C PHE A 4 -7.93 -78.55 -33.82
N ASN A 5 -7.60 -78.48 -32.55
CA ASN A 5 -8.56 -78.26 -31.48
C ASN A 5 -9.11 -76.83 -31.56
N LEU A 6 -10.30 -76.68 -32.13
CA LEU A 6 -10.99 -75.39 -32.32
C LEU A 6 -11.07 -74.52 -31.03
N ASN A 7 -11.17 -75.20 -29.90
CA ASN A 7 -11.18 -74.58 -28.56
C ASN A 7 -9.88 -73.85 -28.23
N TRP A 8 -8.73 -74.32 -28.76
CA TRP A 8 -7.44 -73.66 -28.51
C TRP A 8 -7.34 -72.35 -29.32
N VAL A 9 -7.91 -72.30 -30.50
CA VAL A 9 -7.98 -71.11 -31.33
C VAL A 9 -8.85 -70.01 -30.65
N TYR A 10 -10.01 -70.43 -30.12
CA TYR A 10 -10.88 -69.51 -29.39
C TYR A 10 -10.20 -68.99 -28.13
N ALA A 11 -9.50 -69.78 -27.35
CA ALA A 11 -8.74 -69.32 -26.18
C ALA A 11 -7.65 -68.28 -26.55
N PHE A 12 -6.94 -68.57 -27.66
CA PHE A 12 -5.89 -67.61 -28.14
C PHE A 12 -6.44 -66.25 -28.61
N VAL A 13 -7.55 -66.28 -29.35
CA VAL A 13 -8.23 -65.05 -29.79
C VAL A 13 -8.75 -64.26 -28.59
N LEU A 14 -9.30 -64.96 -27.60
CA LEU A 14 -9.84 -64.29 -26.39
C LEU A 14 -8.74 -63.69 -25.55
N THR A 15 -7.57 -64.35 -25.40
CA THR A 15 -6.41 -63.75 -24.71
C THR A 15 -5.84 -62.54 -25.44
N LEU A 16 -5.78 -62.54 -26.76
CA LEU A 16 -5.36 -61.41 -27.59
C LEU A 16 -6.32 -60.21 -27.43
N ALA A 17 -7.63 -60.47 -27.44
CA ALA A 17 -8.64 -59.44 -27.22
C ALA A 17 -8.54 -58.81 -25.83
N CYS A 18 -8.32 -59.61 -24.78
CA CYS A 18 -8.09 -59.10 -23.42
C CYS A 18 -6.82 -58.26 -23.30
N LEU A 19 -5.71 -58.66 -23.91
CA LEU A 19 -4.48 -57.88 -23.95
C LEU A 19 -4.67 -56.54 -24.65
N PHE A 20 -5.43 -56.52 -25.75
CA PHE A 20 -5.74 -55.29 -26.48
C PHE A 20 -6.59 -54.35 -25.64
N LEU A 21 -7.60 -54.81 -24.92
CA LEU A 21 -8.41 -53.99 -24.00
C LEU A 21 -7.60 -53.41 -22.86
N VAL A 22 -6.67 -54.19 -22.27
CA VAL A 22 -5.76 -53.72 -21.22
C VAL A 22 -4.86 -52.60 -21.75
N GLN A 23 -4.29 -52.78 -22.96
CA GLN A 23 -3.46 -51.72 -23.58
C GLN A 23 -4.26 -50.43 -23.85
N GLN A 24 -5.48 -50.56 -24.35
CA GLN A 24 -6.39 -49.43 -24.57
C GLN A 24 -6.70 -48.69 -23.25
N GLY A 25 -6.96 -49.41 -22.18
CA GLY A 25 -7.21 -48.86 -20.85
C GLY A 25 -6.01 -48.11 -20.27
N LEU A 26 -4.78 -48.60 -20.50
CA LEU A 26 -3.55 -47.93 -20.04
C LEU A 26 -3.26 -46.67 -20.83
N THR A 27 -3.47 -46.65 -22.16
CA THR A 27 -3.31 -45.46 -23.00
C THR A 27 -4.35 -44.40 -22.63
N TYR A 28 -5.60 -44.78 -22.39
CA TYR A 28 -6.65 -43.87 -21.95
C TYR A 28 -6.32 -43.17 -20.62
N LYS A 29 -5.86 -43.94 -19.61
CA LYS A 29 -5.41 -43.37 -18.34
C LYS A 29 -4.24 -42.39 -18.50
N ARG A 30 -3.27 -42.71 -19.38
CA ARG A 30 -2.14 -41.80 -19.66
C ARG A 30 -2.61 -40.50 -20.33
N THR A 31 -3.53 -40.59 -21.29
CA THR A 31 -4.09 -39.42 -21.96
C THR A 31 -4.85 -38.50 -21.01
N ILE A 32 -5.70 -39.06 -20.11
CA ILE A 32 -6.40 -38.26 -19.10
C ILE A 32 -5.40 -37.55 -18.17
N LYS A 33 -4.35 -38.27 -17.75
CA LYS A 33 -3.32 -37.67 -16.89
C LYS A 33 -2.61 -36.50 -17.60
N SER A 34 -2.29 -36.64 -18.87
CA SER A 34 -1.67 -35.56 -19.68
C SER A 34 -2.59 -34.37 -19.85
N ILE A 35 -3.89 -34.60 -20.10
CA ILE A 35 -4.90 -33.54 -20.19
C ILE A 35 -4.99 -32.76 -18.89
N ASN A 36 -5.00 -33.44 -17.74
CA ASN A 36 -5.05 -32.79 -16.44
C ASN A 36 -3.81 -31.93 -16.16
N ILE A 37 -2.62 -32.43 -16.54
CA ILE A 37 -1.37 -31.65 -16.41
C ILE A 37 -1.44 -30.38 -17.27
N VAL A 38 -1.81 -30.50 -18.53
CA VAL A 38 -1.95 -29.35 -19.45
C VAL A 38 -3.00 -28.37 -18.93
N HIS A 39 -4.12 -28.83 -18.37
CA HIS A 39 -5.11 -27.96 -17.75
C HIS A 39 -4.55 -27.17 -16.54
N GLN A 40 -3.75 -27.81 -15.71
CA GLN A 40 -3.08 -27.15 -14.59
C GLN A 40 -2.06 -26.12 -15.07
N GLU A 41 -1.29 -26.43 -16.12
CA GLU A 41 -0.33 -25.49 -16.72
C GLU A 41 -1.02 -24.28 -17.34
N ILE A 42 -2.13 -24.49 -18.05
CA ILE A 42 -2.93 -23.39 -18.62
C ILE A 42 -3.45 -22.49 -17.50
N LYS A 43 -3.97 -23.06 -16.41
CA LYS A 43 -4.48 -22.30 -15.27
C LYS A 43 -3.36 -21.49 -14.59
N ALA A 44 -2.20 -22.09 -14.39
CA ALA A 44 -1.03 -21.42 -13.83
C ALA A 44 -0.51 -20.30 -14.73
N THR A 45 -0.43 -20.54 -16.04
CA THR A 45 0.00 -19.55 -17.02
C THR A 45 -0.98 -18.37 -17.11
N LYS A 46 -2.29 -18.65 -17.07
CA LYS A 46 -3.33 -17.60 -17.06
C LYS A 46 -3.26 -16.74 -15.80
N ALA A 47 -2.98 -17.34 -14.63
CA ALA A 47 -2.78 -16.61 -13.39
C ALA A 47 -1.54 -15.71 -13.46
N LYS A 48 -0.41 -16.20 -13.97
CA LYS A 48 0.81 -15.40 -14.19
C LYS A 48 0.58 -14.26 -15.19
N SER A 49 -0.11 -14.53 -16.29
CA SER A 49 -0.45 -13.50 -17.29
C SER A 49 -1.31 -12.38 -16.68
N SER A 50 -2.26 -12.73 -15.82
CA SER A 50 -3.07 -11.74 -15.10
C SER A 50 -2.20 -10.88 -14.15
N GLN A 51 -1.27 -11.49 -13.41
CA GLN A 51 -0.32 -10.75 -12.57
C GLN A 51 0.55 -9.79 -13.38
N TYR A 52 1.12 -10.25 -14.50
CA TYR A 52 1.91 -9.38 -15.37
C TYR A 52 1.11 -8.23 -15.97
N SER A 53 -0.16 -8.45 -16.31
CA SER A 53 -1.01 -7.37 -16.81
C SER A 53 -1.28 -6.30 -15.76
N VAL A 54 -1.44 -6.67 -14.50
CA VAL A 54 -1.58 -5.73 -13.37
C VAL A 54 -0.28 -4.96 -13.16
N GLN A 55 0.86 -5.64 -13.15
CA GLN A 55 2.18 -5.00 -13.02
C GLN A 55 2.47 -4.04 -14.18
N ALA A 56 2.14 -4.41 -15.42
CA ALA A 56 2.30 -3.54 -16.56
C ALA A 56 1.46 -2.26 -16.46
N LYS A 57 0.20 -2.37 -16.00
CA LYS A 57 -0.66 -1.20 -15.74
C LYS A 57 -0.11 -0.30 -14.63
N GLN A 58 0.50 -0.87 -13.60
CA GLN A 58 1.16 -0.09 -12.55
C GLN A 58 2.39 0.64 -13.10
N LEU A 59 3.20 -0.05 -13.92
CA LEU A 59 4.39 0.53 -14.54
C LEU A 59 4.04 1.67 -15.51
N ASP A 60 2.93 1.55 -16.26
CA ASP A 60 2.44 2.62 -17.13
C ASP A 60 2.00 3.84 -16.34
N LYS A 61 1.33 3.66 -15.20
CA LYS A 61 0.98 4.77 -14.29
C LYS A 61 2.23 5.48 -13.78
N VAL A 62 3.28 4.73 -13.42
CA VAL A 62 4.56 5.29 -12.97
C VAL A 62 5.25 6.10 -14.07
N LYS A 63 5.24 5.62 -15.32
CA LYS A 63 5.84 6.33 -16.45
C LYS A 63 5.12 7.62 -16.84
N THR A 64 3.81 7.69 -16.61
CA THR A 64 2.99 8.86 -16.98
C THR A 64 2.78 9.82 -15.81
N ALA A 65 3.20 9.45 -14.58
CA ALA A 65 3.07 10.33 -13.43
C ALA A 65 4.01 11.53 -13.54
N ASP A 66 3.45 12.72 -13.51
CA ASP A 66 4.24 13.95 -13.39
C ASP A 66 4.63 14.16 -11.92
N ILE A 67 5.85 13.75 -11.59
CA ILE A 67 6.41 13.89 -10.24
C ILE A 67 6.75 15.35 -9.88
N ARG A 68 6.73 16.26 -10.85
CA ARG A 68 7.01 17.70 -10.63
C ARG A 68 5.77 18.44 -10.17
N ASP A 69 4.59 17.93 -10.47
CA ASP A 69 3.33 18.53 -10.02
C ASP A 69 3.05 18.15 -8.57
N THR A 70 3.51 18.99 -7.66
CA THR A 70 3.32 18.84 -6.21
C THR A 70 2.10 19.61 -5.68
N GLN A 71 1.38 20.36 -6.52
CA GLN A 71 0.30 21.26 -6.09
C GLN A 71 -0.75 20.58 -5.21
N ASN A 72 -1.15 19.35 -5.55
CA ASN A 72 -2.14 18.62 -4.76
C ASN A 72 -1.57 18.22 -3.39
N ILE A 73 -0.31 17.79 -3.34
CA ILE A 73 0.40 17.42 -2.11
C ILE A 73 0.56 18.63 -1.19
N GLU A 74 0.99 19.77 -1.75
CA GLU A 74 1.10 21.05 -1.04
C GLU A 74 -0.24 21.51 -0.47
N LYS A 75 -1.31 21.40 -1.26
CA LYS A 75 -2.67 21.75 -0.81
C LYS A 75 -3.08 20.91 0.39
N ILE A 76 -2.82 19.61 0.39
CA ILE A 76 -3.13 18.71 1.51
C ILE A 76 -2.35 19.11 2.75
N GLY A 77 -1.03 19.29 2.65
CA GLY A 77 -0.18 19.68 3.77
C GLY A 77 -0.55 21.04 4.35
N ASN A 78 -0.78 22.03 3.49
CA ASN A 78 -1.21 23.36 3.94
C ASN A 78 -2.61 23.37 4.56
N THR A 79 -3.53 22.53 4.06
CA THR A 79 -4.86 22.38 4.67
C THR A 79 -4.75 21.75 6.04
N PHE A 80 -3.92 20.72 6.20
CA PHE A 80 -3.65 20.11 7.49
C PHE A 80 -3.15 21.12 8.52
N LEU A 81 -2.13 21.90 8.18
CA LEU A 81 -1.60 22.90 9.10
C LEU A 81 -2.67 23.93 9.49
N LYS A 82 -3.44 24.42 8.54
CA LYS A 82 -4.54 25.36 8.84
C LYS A 82 -5.57 24.75 9.77
N GLU A 83 -5.97 23.51 9.54
CA GLU A 83 -6.92 22.80 10.41
C GLU A 83 -6.35 22.60 11.82
N MET A 84 -5.11 22.14 11.94
CA MET A 84 -4.48 21.90 13.22
C MET A 84 -4.38 23.18 14.05
N PHE A 85 -3.91 24.28 13.49
CA PHE A 85 -3.82 25.56 14.20
C PHE A 85 -5.18 26.22 14.45
N ALA A 86 -6.24 25.85 13.73
CA ALA A 86 -7.60 26.25 14.06
C ALA A 86 -8.23 25.43 15.20
N ILE A 87 -7.82 24.17 15.34
CA ILE A 87 -8.31 23.25 16.36
C ILE A 87 -7.60 23.47 17.70
N LEU A 88 -6.30 23.70 17.67
CA LEU A 88 -5.44 23.88 18.84
C LEU A 88 -5.99 24.93 19.84
N PRO A 89 -6.50 26.09 19.42
CA PRO A 89 -7.05 27.08 20.33
C PRO A 89 -8.38 26.70 20.98
N LYS A 90 -9.08 25.68 20.44
CA LYS A 90 -10.46 25.34 20.84
C LYS A 90 -10.56 24.11 21.72
N LEU A 91 -9.47 23.47 22.02
CA LEU A 91 -9.33 22.13 22.61
C LEU A 91 -10.50 21.53 23.37
N ASN A 92 -11.28 20.70 22.62
CA ASN A 92 -11.80 19.43 23.15
C ASN A 92 -11.05 18.32 22.38
N LYS A 93 -10.07 17.70 23.01
CA LYS A 93 -9.20 16.68 22.38
C LYS A 93 -9.97 15.51 21.74
N SER A 94 -11.19 15.21 22.22
CA SER A 94 -12.01 14.09 21.75
C SER A 94 -12.65 14.31 20.36
N ASP A 95 -12.77 15.55 19.91
CA ASP A 95 -13.52 15.89 18.69
C ASP A 95 -12.63 16.39 17.55
N ALA A 96 -11.30 16.42 17.75
CA ALA A 96 -10.35 16.91 16.77
C ALA A 96 -10.21 15.87 15.63
N LYS A 97 -10.94 16.08 14.55
CA LYS A 97 -10.82 15.31 13.29
C LYS A 97 -10.30 16.20 12.19
N GLY A 98 -9.23 15.73 11.52
CA GLY A 98 -8.72 16.38 10.33
C GLY A 98 -9.47 15.91 9.09
N SER A 99 -9.75 16.81 8.15
CA SER A 99 -10.37 16.44 6.87
C SER A 99 -9.37 15.71 5.95
N VAL A 100 -8.09 16.06 6.06
CA VAL A 100 -6.99 15.60 5.21
C VAL A 100 -5.93 14.77 5.95
N ALA A 101 -6.21 14.31 7.16
CA ALA A 101 -5.31 13.48 7.96
C ALA A 101 -6.06 12.32 8.60
N THR A 102 -5.33 11.28 9.02
CA THR A 102 -5.88 10.22 9.86
C THR A 102 -6.00 10.67 11.31
N ASP A 103 -6.87 10.05 12.09
CA ASP A 103 -7.08 10.40 13.50
C ASP A 103 -5.79 10.21 14.33
N ASP A 104 -4.97 9.20 13.98
CA ASP A 104 -3.67 8.96 14.62
C ASP A 104 -2.68 10.10 14.36
N VAL A 105 -2.65 10.64 13.14
CA VAL A 105 -1.80 11.79 12.78
C VAL A 105 -2.23 13.05 13.55
N VAL A 106 -3.52 13.30 13.63
CA VAL A 106 -4.07 14.42 14.42
C VAL A 106 -3.66 14.31 15.87
N SER A 107 -3.84 13.11 16.47
CA SER A 107 -3.48 12.82 17.86
C SER A 107 -1.97 12.98 18.11
N ALA A 108 -1.14 12.50 17.18
CA ALA A 108 0.31 12.61 17.26
C ALA A 108 0.78 14.07 17.21
N PHE A 109 0.19 14.87 16.30
CA PHE A 109 0.50 16.30 16.19
C PHE A 109 0.14 17.04 17.47
N LEU A 110 -1.07 16.82 17.99
CA LEU A 110 -1.55 17.42 19.23
C LEU A 110 -0.68 17.02 20.41
N GLY A 111 -0.32 15.75 20.52
CA GLY A 111 0.57 15.25 21.58
C GLY A 111 1.97 15.86 21.54
N ALA A 112 2.57 15.97 20.36
CA ALA A 112 3.90 16.55 20.18
C ALA A 112 3.94 18.06 20.44
N THR A 113 2.85 18.77 20.13
CA THR A 113 2.79 20.23 20.29
C THR A 113 2.48 20.66 21.73
N PHE A 114 1.76 19.83 22.49
CA PHE A 114 1.28 20.19 23.83
C PHE A 114 2.06 19.59 25.00
N GLY A 115 2.95 18.65 24.76
CA GLY A 115 3.83 18.11 25.83
C GLY A 115 3.14 17.49 27.04
N GLY A 116 1.86 17.20 27.00
CA GLY A 116 1.18 16.38 28.01
C GLY A 116 0.54 17.10 29.22
N ASP A 117 0.96 18.23 29.68
CA ASP A 117 0.41 18.90 30.87
C ASP A 117 -0.29 20.22 30.50
N VAL A 118 -1.63 20.20 30.49
CA VAL A 118 -2.48 21.36 30.19
C VAL A 118 -3.31 21.70 31.43
N ASP A 119 -2.67 21.80 32.61
CA ASP A 119 -3.38 22.17 33.84
C ASP A 119 -3.52 23.68 34.06
N GLU A 120 -2.84 24.53 33.27
CA GLU A 120 -2.81 25.98 33.50
C GLU A 120 -3.58 26.83 32.46
N GLY A 121 -4.53 26.26 31.76
CA GLY A 121 -5.29 26.97 30.71
C GLY A 121 -4.67 26.79 29.32
N VAL A 122 -5.53 26.76 28.29
CA VAL A 122 -5.09 26.54 26.90
C VAL A 122 -4.34 27.75 26.42
N PRO A 123 -3.03 27.64 26.11
CA PRO A 123 -2.29 28.78 25.54
C PRO A 123 -2.83 29.12 24.15
N THR A 124 -2.75 30.39 23.80
CA THR A 124 -3.08 30.84 22.44
C THR A 124 -2.01 30.37 21.47
N PHE A 125 -2.43 29.71 20.41
CA PHE A 125 -1.57 29.29 19.33
C PHE A 125 -1.82 30.14 18.08
N HIS A 126 -0.77 30.52 17.43
CA HIS A 126 -0.86 31.24 16.18
C HIS A 126 0.23 30.76 15.23
N LEU A 127 -0.18 30.25 14.05
CA LEU A 127 0.76 29.89 12.99
C LEU A 127 1.37 31.16 12.40
N GLU A 128 2.68 31.31 12.49
CA GLU A 128 3.39 32.46 11.91
C GLU A 128 3.84 32.17 10.48
N SER A 129 4.53 31.06 10.29
CA SER A 129 5.03 30.69 8.97
C SER A 129 5.24 29.18 8.87
N ASN A 130 5.23 28.68 7.65
CA ASN A 130 5.71 27.35 7.33
C ASN A 130 6.70 27.41 6.16
N ASP A 131 7.76 26.62 6.25
CA ASP A 131 8.75 26.42 5.20
C ASP A 131 8.85 24.90 4.98
N ILE A 132 7.90 24.40 4.19
CA ILE A 132 7.77 22.97 3.92
C ILE A 132 7.96 22.74 2.42
N VAL A 133 8.92 21.87 2.09
CA VAL A 133 9.17 21.41 0.73
C VAL A 133 8.39 20.13 0.52
N TYR A 134 7.68 20.06 -0.60
CA TYR A 134 6.88 18.89 -0.97
C TYR A 134 7.49 18.16 -2.15
N SER A 135 7.41 16.85 -2.12
CA SER A 135 7.79 15.97 -3.21
C SER A 135 6.69 14.96 -3.48
N LYS A 136 6.62 14.50 -4.74
CA LYS A 136 5.64 13.51 -5.18
C LYS A 136 6.37 12.30 -5.73
N ALA A 137 5.97 11.12 -5.31
CA ALA A 137 6.46 9.87 -5.87
C ALA A 137 5.62 9.45 -7.09
N ALA A 138 6.18 8.54 -7.88
CA ALA A 138 5.55 8.07 -9.12
C ALA A 138 4.25 7.28 -8.91
N ASP A 139 4.03 6.71 -7.73
CA ASP A 139 2.79 6.03 -7.32
C ASP A 139 1.69 6.99 -6.88
N GLY A 140 1.98 8.30 -6.83
CA GLY A 140 1.07 9.34 -6.41
C GLY A 140 1.11 9.66 -4.91
N SER A 141 1.93 8.95 -4.13
CA SER A 141 2.24 9.33 -2.75
C SER A 141 3.10 10.61 -2.70
N GLY A 142 3.15 11.25 -1.56
CA GLY A 142 3.93 12.46 -1.37
C GLY A 142 4.58 12.54 -0.01
N LEU A 143 5.63 13.34 0.06
CA LEU A 143 6.31 13.69 1.30
C LEU A 143 6.30 15.21 1.43
N GLY A 144 6.06 15.71 2.65
CA GLY A 144 6.30 17.08 3.03
C GLY A 144 7.33 17.11 4.15
N PHE A 145 8.39 17.91 3.98
CA PHE A 145 9.43 18.06 4.99
C PHE A 145 9.79 19.53 5.15
N GLY A 146 9.85 20.00 6.40
CA GLY A 146 10.23 21.37 6.67
C GLY A 146 9.97 21.82 8.09
N THR A 147 10.00 23.13 8.31
CA THR A 147 9.85 23.74 9.62
C THR A 147 8.57 24.58 9.68
N VAL A 148 7.87 24.46 10.78
CA VAL A 148 6.70 25.27 11.11
C VAL A 148 7.05 26.13 12.32
N LYS A 149 6.81 27.46 12.19
CA LYS A 149 6.97 28.43 13.28
C LYS A 149 5.61 28.88 13.77
N TYR A 150 5.44 28.91 15.05
CA TYR A 150 4.20 29.29 15.70
C TYR A 150 4.44 29.94 17.04
N GLN A 151 3.53 30.80 17.46
CA GLN A 151 3.53 31.37 18.81
C GLN A 151 2.77 30.45 19.76
N LEU A 152 3.38 30.21 20.92
CA LEU A 152 2.77 29.50 22.05
C LEU A 152 2.67 30.51 23.21
N GLY A 153 1.51 31.14 23.38
CA GLY A 153 1.36 32.23 24.31
C GLY A 153 2.19 33.44 23.89
N LYS A 154 3.29 33.72 24.56
CA LYS A 154 4.25 34.78 24.26
C LYS A 154 5.56 34.29 23.66
N GLU A 155 5.74 32.98 23.56
CA GLU A 155 6.99 32.38 23.10
C GLU A 155 6.87 31.94 21.63
N GLU A 156 7.88 32.28 20.84
CA GLU A 156 8.04 31.77 19.50
C GLU A 156 8.66 30.37 19.57
N THR A 157 8.00 29.43 18.93
CA THR A 157 8.41 28.03 18.90
C THR A 157 8.50 27.54 17.47
N SER A 158 9.45 26.65 17.21
CA SER A 158 9.55 26.03 15.90
C SER A 158 9.66 24.50 16.02
N THR A 159 9.01 23.80 15.10
CA THR A 159 9.08 22.35 15.02
C THR A 159 9.34 21.92 13.58
N THR A 160 10.13 20.87 13.42
CA THR A 160 10.31 20.23 12.11
C THR A 160 9.24 19.17 11.93
N LEU A 161 8.65 19.12 10.75
CA LEU A 161 7.65 18.12 10.37
C LEU A 161 8.15 17.29 9.19
N LEU A 162 7.89 15.98 9.26
CA LEU A 162 7.94 15.08 8.12
C LEU A 162 6.55 14.44 7.99
N MET A 163 5.88 14.70 6.87
CA MET A 163 4.54 14.22 6.56
C MET A 163 4.61 13.22 5.42
N HIS A 164 3.97 12.08 5.58
CA HIS A 164 3.73 11.13 4.51
C HIS A 164 2.27 11.22 4.05
N ILE A 165 2.06 11.38 2.74
CA ILE A 165 0.76 11.66 2.14
C ILE A 165 0.42 10.54 1.16
N GLU A 166 -0.67 9.83 1.42
CA GLU A 166 -1.17 8.76 0.57
C GLU A 166 -2.68 8.90 0.36
N ASN A 167 -3.14 8.61 -0.85
CA ASN A 167 -4.57 8.64 -1.19
C ASN A 167 -5.28 9.94 -0.80
N GLY A 168 -4.57 11.07 -0.87
CA GLY A 168 -5.11 12.38 -0.55
C GLY A 168 -5.21 12.69 0.95
N LYS A 169 -4.56 11.90 1.82
CA LYS A 169 -4.52 12.11 3.27
C LYS A 169 -3.10 11.98 3.80
N ILE A 170 -2.82 12.68 4.89
CA ILE A 170 -1.60 12.45 5.67
C ILE A 170 -1.83 11.20 6.51
N THR A 171 -0.98 10.19 6.30
CA THR A 171 -1.06 8.89 6.96
C THR A 171 -0.02 8.71 8.04
N GLU A 172 1.10 9.44 7.95
CA GLU A 172 2.15 9.44 8.95
C GLU A 172 2.67 10.85 9.19
N LEU A 173 3.02 11.15 10.43
CA LEU A 173 3.61 12.40 10.85
C LEU A 173 4.74 12.14 11.83
N GLN A 174 5.89 12.70 11.55
CA GLN A 174 7.00 12.76 12.49
C GLN A 174 7.30 14.22 12.83
N THR A 175 7.54 14.48 14.10
CA THR A 175 7.85 15.80 14.61
C THR A 175 9.22 15.82 15.28
N GLY A 176 9.95 16.92 15.12
CA GLY A 176 11.25 17.13 15.76
C GLY A 176 11.37 18.53 16.33
N ALA A 177 11.87 18.68 17.54
CA ALA A 177 12.18 19.98 18.10
C ALA A 177 13.41 20.58 17.41
N VAL A 178 13.30 21.82 16.97
CA VAL A 178 14.47 22.57 16.50
C VAL A 178 15.20 23.10 17.73
N LYS A 179 16.38 22.56 18.01
CA LYS A 179 17.27 23.15 19.02
C LYS A 179 17.90 24.39 18.42
N ASP A 180 17.54 25.53 18.95
CA ASP A 180 18.25 26.77 18.65
C ASP A 180 19.67 26.69 19.23
N THR A 181 20.66 26.47 18.38
CA THR A 181 22.07 26.44 18.75
C THR A 181 22.70 27.82 18.77
N SER A 182 21.94 28.88 18.44
CA SER A 182 22.45 30.27 18.39
C SER A 182 22.76 30.89 19.76
N GLY A 183 22.36 30.25 20.86
CA GLY A 183 22.49 30.76 22.23
C GLY A 183 23.74 30.37 23.00
N ARG A 184 24.75 29.70 22.41
CA ARG A 184 26.04 29.49 23.08
C ARG A 184 27.06 30.53 22.62
N LYS A 185 27.06 31.67 23.32
CA LYS A 185 28.22 32.53 23.51
C LYS A 185 28.79 32.28 24.87
#